data_e97ab3771386ec742fef9225852c48e1
#
_entry.id   e97ab3771386ec742fef9225852c48e1
#
_cell.length_a   1.000
_cell.length_b   1.000
_cell.length_c   1.000
_cell.angle_alpha   90.00
_cell.angle_beta   90.00
_cell.angle_gamma   90.00
#
_symmetry.space_group_name_H-M   'P 1'
#
loop_
_entity.id
_entity.type
_entity.pdbx_description
1 polymer ?
#
loop_
_entity_poly.entity_id
_entity_poly.type
_entity_poly.pdbx_seq_one_letter_code
_entity_poly.pdbx_strand_id
1 'polypeptide(L)'
;MSGLTAKTDSTPVKVHLKTKITIGEESDSFELVSFGRYYEKGDAVFLKYDEVQEEGTTHTIVKVTDSQALILRSGAIKMRMAFNESEEQNGSYESQLGTLLLTTKTKQLSHTQDESKLEGDFNLSYELKMQDSPVGDYVMSIHYKEEA
;
A
#
# COMPACT_ATOMS: atom_id res chain seq x y z
N MET A 1 -10.37 30.32 10.08
CA MET A 1 -10.00 29.87 9.65
C MET A 1 -9.49 29.29 9.32
N SER A 2 -9.68 29.08 9.61
CA SER A 2 -9.12 28.46 9.26
C SER A 2 -8.81 27.67 9.04
N GLY A 3 -8.73 27.73 8.79
CA GLY A 3 -8.30 27.00 8.37
C GLY A 3 -8.25 26.13 8.59
N LEU A 4 -8.41 26.15 8.91
CA LEU A 4 -8.17 25.43 9.00
C LEU A 4 -7.99 24.59 8.82
N THR A 5 -8.13 24.98 9.16
CA THR A 5 -7.88 24.18 8.87
C THR A 5 -8.06 23.32 8.02
N ALA A 6 -8.40 23.39 7.39
CA ALA A 6 -8.38 22.44 6.32
C ALA A 6 -7.37 21.33 6.54
N LYS A 7 -6.78 21.36 7.63
CA LYS A 7 -5.79 20.37 8.02
C LYS A 7 -6.50 19.05 8.32
N THR A 8 -6.11 18.01 7.62
CA THR A 8 -6.65 16.68 7.83
C THR A 8 -6.10 16.13 9.15
N ASP A 9 -7.00 15.75 10.04
CA ASP A 9 -6.61 15.13 11.29
C ASP A 9 -6.08 13.74 11.02
N SER A 10 -4.93 13.43 11.57
CA SER A 10 -4.35 12.11 11.47
C SER A 10 -4.25 11.47 12.85
N THR A 11 -4.44 10.17 12.89
CA THR A 11 -4.41 9.39 14.12
C THR A 11 -3.22 8.45 14.08
N PRO A 12 -2.40 8.39 15.15
CA PRO A 12 -1.32 7.41 15.20
C PRO A 12 -1.87 5.98 15.23
N VAL A 13 -1.30 5.13 14.40
CA VAL A 13 -1.72 3.74 14.31
C VAL A 13 -0.50 2.82 14.30
N LYS A 14 -0.71 1.60 14.75
CA LYS A 14 0.24 0.50 14.55
C LYS A 14 -0.18 -0.21 13.29
N VAL A 15 0.78 -0.42 12.39
CA VAL A 15 0.56 -1.06 11.09
C VAL A 15 1.26 -2.40 11.09
N HIS A 16 0.53 -3.46 10.77
CA HIS A 16 1.08 -4.80 10.62
C HIS A 16 0.84 -5.25 9.18
N LEU A 17 1.93 -5.34 8.43
CA LEU A 17 1.92 -5.71 7.03
C LEU A 17 2.42 -7.14 6.87
N LYS A 18 1.68 -7.93 6.10
CA LYS A 18 2.10 -9.27 5.69
C LYS A 18 2.02 -9.35 4.19
N THR A 19 3.07 -9.85 3.55
CA THR A 19 3.10 -10.01 2.10
C THR A 19 3.59 -11.41 1.76
N LYS A 20 2.88 -12.07 0.85
CA LYS A 20 3.30 -13.34 0.28
C LYS A 20 3.48 -13.14 -1.22
N ILE A 21 4.64 -13.53 -1.72
CA ILE A 21 4.96 -13.43 -3.15
C ILE A 21 5.16 -14.84 -3.68
N THR A 22 4.45 -15.19 -4.74
CA THR A 22 4.58 -16.48 -5.38
C THR A 22 5.10 -16.29 -6.79
N ILE A 23 6.21 -16.95 -7.10
CA ILE A 23 6.83 -16.92 -8.43
C ILE A 23 7.02 -18.39 -8.85
N GLY A 24 6.20 -18.85 -9.82
CA GLY A 24 6.23 -20.24 -10.22
C GLY A 24 5.84 -21.14 -9.05
N GLU A 25 6.73 -22.05 -8.67
CA GLU A 25 6.49 -22.97 -7.54
C GLU A 25 7.08 -22.47 -6.24
N GLU A 26 7.76 -21.34 -6.26
CA GLU A 26 8.40 -20.79 -5.07
C GLU A 26 7.56 -19.67 -4.48
N SER A 27 7.57 -19.57 -3.16
CA SER A 27 6.93 -18.46 -2.48
C SER A 27 7.78 -17.98 -1.32
N ASP A 28 7.72 -16.67 -1.10
CA ASP A 28 8.35 -16.00 0.04
C ASP A 28 7.29 -15.23 0.78
N SER A 29 7.49 -15.08 2.08
CA SER A 29 6.60 -14.28 2.91
C SER A 29 7.43 -13.39 3.80
N PHE A 30 6.96 -12.19 4.05
CA PHE A 30 7.59 -11.30 5.00
C PHE A 30 6.56 -10.47 5.73
N GLU A 31 6.95 -10.03 6.91
CA GLU A 31 6.10 -9.23 7.77
C GLU A 31 6.86 -7.98 8.19
N LEU A 32 6.10 -6.91 8.38
CA LEU A 32 6.62 -5.66 8.88
C LEU A 32 5.65 -5.11 9.91
N VAL A 33 6.17 -4.66 11.05
CA VAL A 33 5.40 -3.89 12.01
C VAL A 33 5.98 -2.50 12.03
N SER A 34 5.13 -1.51 11.86
CA SER A 34 5.54 -0.12 11.82
C SER A 34 4.51 0.73 12.53
N PHE A 35 4.88 1.95 12.86
CA PHE A 35 3.98 2.92 13.43
C PHE A 35 3.79 4.02 12.40
N GLY A 36 2.55 4.38 12.15
CA GLY A 36 2.23 5.33 11.11
C GLY A 36 1.05 6.20 11.49
N ARG A 37 0.43 6.73 10.45
CA ARG A 37 -0.70 7.63 10.59
C ARG A 37 -1.85 7.19 9.71
N TYR A 38 -3.04 7.32 10.25
CA TYR A 38 -4.29 7.08 9.53
C TYR A 38 -5.01 8.41 9.39
N TYR A 39 -5.56 8.68 8.20
CA TYR A 39 -6.46 9.82 8.04
C TYR A 39 -7.43 9.55 6.90
N GLU A 40 -8.53 10.32 6.91
CA GLU A 40 -9.55 10.26 5.88
C GLU A 40 -9.62 11.60 5.18
N LYS A 41 -9.83 11.56 3.87
CA LYS A 41 -10.02 12.75 3.08
C LYS A 41 -11.00 12.44 1.96
N GLY A 42 -12.18 13.10 1.99
CA GLY A 42 -13.25 12.75 1.09
C GLY A 42 -13.72 11.35 1.39
N ASP A 43 -13.80 10.51 0.36
CA ASP A 43 -14.18 9.11 0.50
C ASP A 43 -12.97 8.18 0.55
N ALA A 44 -11.78 8.72 0.67
CA ALA A 44 -10.55 7.94 0.69
C ALA A 44 -9.98 7.80 2.10
N VAL A 45 -9.40 6.63 2.35
CA VAL A 45 -8.65 6.34 3.58
C VAL A 45 -7.18 6.30 3.21
N PHE A 46 -6.36 6.91 4.06
CA PHE A 46 -4.91 6.97 3.86
C PHE A 46 -4.18 6.38 5.05
N LEU A 47 -3.19 5.54 4.75
CA LEU A 47 -2.23 5.06 5.74
C LEU A 47 -0.85 5.51 5.30
N LYS A 48 -0.10 6.11 6.22
CA LYS A 48 1.30 6.51 5.98
C LYS A 48 2.18 5.80 6.98
N TYR A 49 3.22 5.15 6.51
CA TYR A 49 4.17 4.50 7.41
C TYR A 49 5.54 4.40 6.75
N ASP A 50 6.56 4.19 7.57
CA ASP A 50 7.92 4.06 7.10
C ASP A 50 8.40 2.63 7.24
N GLU A 51 9.20 2.20 6.27
CA GLU A 51 9.88 0.91 6.29
C GLU A 51 11.38 1.19 6.36
N VAL A 52 12.01 0.75 7.45
CA VAL A 52 13.44 0.97 7.66
C VAL A 52 14.18 -0.29 7.26
N GLN A 53 15.10 -0.17 6.33
CA GLN A 53 15.89 -1.28 5.80
C GLN A 53 17.36 -0.85 5.72
N GLU A 54 18.23 -1.79 5.38
CA GLU A 54 19.66 -1.49 5.30
C GLU A 54 19.96 -0.40 4.27
N GLU A 55 19.21 -0.37 3.18
CA GLU A 55 19.42 0.61 2.10
C GLU A 55 18.90 2.00 2.46
N GLY A 56 18.15 2.12 3.55
CA GLY A 56 17.58 3.38 3.98
C GLY A 56 16.11 3.25 4.31
N THR A 57 15.45 4.39 4.44
CA THR A 57 14.04 4.44 4.81
C THR A 57 13.16 4.67 3.59
N THR A 58 12.14 3.85 3.46
CA THR A 58 11.11 4.01 2.43
C THR A 58 9.85 4.54 3.08
N HIS A 59 9.32 5.63 2.55
CA HIS A 59 8.07 6.23 3.00
C HIS A 59 6.94 5.70 2.15
N THR A 60 5.94 5.09 2.77
CA THR A 60 4.83 4.44 2.07
C THR A 60 3.52 5.11 2.41
N ILE A 61 2.73 5.38 1.37
CA ILE A 61 1.37 5.89 1.50
C ILE A 61 0.46 4.92 0.78
N VAL A 62 -0.56 4.41 1.49
CA VAL A 62 -1.61 3.57 0.91
C VAL A 62 -2.89 4.38 0.92
N LYS A 63 -3.47 4.58 -0.26
CA LYS A 63 -4.75 5.27 -0.42
C LYS A 63 -5.78 4.26 -0.89
N VAL A 64 -6.91 4.18 -0.21
CA VAL A 64 -7.98 3.23 -0.53
C VAL A 64 -9.30 3.97 -0.71
N THR A 65 -9.97 3.69 -1.82
CA THR A 65 -11.37 4.08 -2.02
C THR A 65 -12.20 2.80 -2.15
N ASP A 66 -13.48 2.90 -2.47
CA ASP A 66 -14.36 1.75 -2.55
C ASP A 66 -13.90 0.67 -3.53
N SER A 67 -13.34 1.09 -4.68
CA SER A 67 -13.03 0.16 -5.76
C SER A 67 -11.58 0.24 -6.22
N GLN A 68 -10.79 1.12 -5.65
CA GLN A 68 -9.43 1.36 -6.12
C GLN A 68 -8.47 1.56 -4.96
N ALA A 69 -7.20 1.29 -5.22
CA ALA A 69 -6.15 1.57 -4.26
C ALA A 69 -4.92 2.09 -5.00
N LEU A 70 -4.11 2.85 -4.28
CA LEU A 70 -2.88 3.40 -4.80
C LEU A 70 -1.83 3.25 -3.70
N ILE A 71 -0.67 2.71 -4.07
CA ILE A 71 0.47 2.62 -3.16
C ILE A 71 1.60 3.45 -3.74
N LEU A 72 2.05 4.42 -2.95
CA LEU A 72 3.14 5.30 -3.32
C LEU A 72 4.29 5.07 -2.35
N ARG A 73 5.48 4.86 -2.89
CA ARG A 73 6.68 4.66 -2.09
C ARG A 73 7.75 5.65 -2.55
N SER A 74 8.45 6.23 -1.58
CA SER A 74 9.50 7.20 -1.85
C SER A 74 10.64 7.00 -0.85
N GLY A 75 11.76 7.66 -1.09
CA GLY A 75 12.96 7.49 -0.29
C GLY A 75 13.88 6.45 -0.89
N ALA A 76 14.22 5.41 -0.12
CA ALA A 76 15.12 4.36 -0.59
C ALA A 76 14.57 3.61 -1.79
N ILE A 77 13.24 3.46 -1.86
CA ILE A 77 12.56 2.87 -3.01
C ILE A 77 11.57 3.89 -3.54
N LYS A 78 11.51 4.05 -4.87
CA LYS A 78 10.53 4.93 -5.51
C LYS A 78 9.65 4.09 -6.41
N MET A 79 8.37 4.02 -6.07
CA MET A 79 7.45 3.14 -6.76
C MET A 79 6.03 3.70 -6.67
N ARG A 80 5.27 3.50 -7.73
CA ARG A 80 3.86 3.86 -7.77
C ARG A 80 3.09 2.69 -8.36
N MET A 81 2.11 2.19 -7.61
CA MET A 81 1.24 1.10 -8.07
C MET A 81 -0.20 1.46 -7.85
N ALA A 82 -1.01 1.30 -8.89
CA ALA A 82 -2.45 1.52 -8.83
C ALA A 82 -3.15 0.17 -8.96
N PHE A 83 -4.31 0.04 -8.31
CA PHE A 83 -5.06 -1.22 -8.27
C PHE A 83 -6.53 -0.97 -8.53
N ASN A 84 -7.12 -1.78 -9.39
CA ASN A 84 -8.54 -1.70 -9.74
C ASN A 84 -8.97 -3.09 -10.19
N GLU A 85 -9.97 -3.67 -9.52
CA GLU A 85 -10.42 -5.02 -9.88
C GLU A 85 -11.01 -5.11 -11.27
N SER A 86 -11.49 -3.99 -11.80
CA SER A 86 -12.17 -3.97 -13.10
C SER A 86 -11.23 -3.91 -14.29
N GLU A 87 -10.00 -3.45 -14.09
CA GLU A 87 -9.06 -3.29 -15.21
C GLU A 87 -7.62 -3.25 -14.73
N GLU A 88 -6.72 -3.58 -15.64
CA GLU A 88 -5.28 -3.48 -15.36
C GLU A 88 -4.88 -2.02 -15.21
N GLN A 89 -3.91 -1.78 -14.36
CA GLN A 89 -3.39 -0.44 -14.10
C GLN A 89 -1.89 -0.41 -14.35
N ASN A 90 -1.41 0.74 -14.77
CA ASN A 90 0.02 0.97 -14.97
C ASN A 90 0.59 1.75 -13.79
N GLY A 91 1.83 1.46 -13.50
CA GLY A 91 2.59 2.15 -12.48
C GLY A 91 4.04 2.25 -12.88
N SER A 92 4.89 2.57 -11.94
CA SER A 92 6.31 2.76 -12.24
C SER A 92 7.19 2.39 -11.05
N TYR A 93 8.39 1.95 -11.37
CA TYR A 93 9.45 1.72 -10.41
C TYR A 93 10.70 2.42 -10.92
N GLU A 94 11.23 3.34 -10.12
CA GLU A 94 12.45 4.05 -10.50
C GLU A 94 13.64 3.29 -9.95
N SER A 95 14.51 2.87 -10.85
CA SER A 95 15.74 2.15 -10.51
C SER A 95 16.94 2.96 -10.98
N GLN A 96 18.14 2.46 -10.68
CA GLN A 96 19.36 3.07 -11.15
C GLN A 96 19.48 2.98 -12.69
N LEU A 97 18.76 2.06 -13.30
CA LEU A 97 18.75 1.85 -14.73
C LEU A 97 17.66 2.65 -15.44
N GLY A 98 16.91 3.45 -14.70
CA GLY A 98 15.82 4.26 -15.24
C GLY A 98 14.48 3.85 -14.68
N THR A 99 13.42 4.37 -15.28
CA THR A 99 12.06 4.09 -14.85
C THR A 99 11.52 2.87 -15.57
N LEU A 100 11.06 1.89 -14.81
CA LEU A 100 10.51 0.64 -15.34
C LEU A 100 8.99 0.68 -15.22
N LEU A 101 8.31 0.21 -16.27
CA LEU A 101 6.85 0.14 -16.30
C LEU A 101 6.38 -1.03 -15.45
N LEU A 102 5.43 -0.76 -14.56
CA LEU A 102 4.75 -1.80 -13.79
C LEU A 102 3.31 -1.93 -14.31
N THR A 103 2.81 -3.16 -14.33
CA THR A 103 1.41 -3.42 -14.66
C THR A 103 0.85 -4.32 -13.57
N THR A 104 -0.29 -3.93 -13.01
CA THR A 104 -0.95 -4.70 -11.98
C THR A 104 -2.30 -5.20 -12.48
N LYS A 105 -2.57 -6.47 -12.25
CA LYS A 105 -3.88 -7.05 -12.49
C LYS A 105 -4.43 -7.45 -11.13
N THR A 106 -5.39 -6.69 -10.64
CA THR A 106 -5.93 -6.88 -9.30
C THR A 106 -6.95 -8.00 -9.30
N LYS A 107 -6.74 -8.99 -8.46
CA LYS A 107 -7.67 -10.11 -8.31
C LYS A 107 -8.67 -9.86 -7.20
N GLN A 108 -8.24 -9.23 -6.11
CA GLN A 108 -9.09 -8.95 -4.96
C GLN A 108 -8.59 -7.70 -4.26
N LEU A 109 -9.53 -6.87 -3.85
CA LEU A 109 -9.25 -5.66 -3.10
C LEU A 109 -10.39 -5.49 -2.10
N SER A 110 -10.08 -5.45 -0.81
CA SER A 110 -11.09 -5.25 0.21
C SER A 110 -10.54 -4.42 1.35
N HIS A 111 -11.42 -3.64 1.94
CA HIS A 111 -11.10 -2.84 3.11
C HIS A 111 -12.27 -2.93 4.07
N THR A 112 -12.00 -3.39 5.28
CA THR A 112 -13.01 -3.46 6.33
C THR A 112 -12.50 -2.67 7.52
N GLN A 113 -13.42 -2.03 8.25
CA GLN A 113 -13.08 -1.20 9.38
C GLN A 113 -14.13 -1.37 10.46
N ASP A 114 -13.68 -1.48 11.71
CA ASP A 114 -14.56 -1.50 12.87
C ASP A 114 -15.06 -0.08 13.12
N GLU A 115 -16.36 0.12 13.20
CA GLU A 115 -16.93 1.45 13.36
C GLU A 115 -16.84 1.97 14.79
N SER A 116 -16.67 1.09 15.76
CA SER A 116 -16.62 1.49 17.17
C SER A 116 -15.22 1.91 17.62
N LYS A 117 -14.19 1.59 16.84
CA LYS A 117 -12.82 1.93 17.15
C LYS A 117 -12.03 1.97 15.85
N LEU A 118 -10.89 2.68 15.88
CA LEU A 118 -10.06 2.78 14.68
C LEU A 118 -9.20 1.54 14.56
N GLU A 119 -9.74 0.57 13.86
CA GLU A 119 -9.06 -0.69 13.58
C GLU A 119 -9.63 -1.24 12.28
N GLY A 120 -8.77 -1.67 11.37
CA GLY A 120 -9.25 -2.20 10.11
C GLY A 120 -8.23 -3.07 9.42
N ASP A 121 -8.69 -3.68 8.32
CA ASP A 121 -7.89 -4.56 7.48
C ASP A 121 -8.04 -4.16 6.03
N PHE A 122 -6.91 -4.10 5.35
CA PHE A 122 -6.86 -3.89 3.92
C PHE A 122 -6.21 -5.12 3.30
N ASN A 123 -6.90 -5.77 2.37
CA ASN A 123 -6.43 -6.99 1.72
C ASN A 123 -6.37 -6.78 0.21
N LEU A 124 -5.27 -7.20 -0.39
CA LEU A 124 -5.01 -6.96 -1.79
C LEU A 124 -4.29 -8.16 -2.41
N SER A 125 -4.84 -8.69 -3.51
CA SER A 125 -4.20 -9.75 -4.27
C SER A 125 -4.06 -9.30 -5.71
N TYR A 126 -2.88 -9.44 -6.28
CA TYR A 126 -2.65 -8.99 -7.64
C TYR A 126 -1.49 -9.74 -8.31
N GLU A 127 -1.52 -9.72 -9.65
CA GLU A 127 -0.39 -10.16 -10.46
C GLU A 127 0.39 -8.92 -10.87
N LEU A 128 1.71 -9.03 -10.78
CA LEU A 128 2.60 -7.93 -11.14
C LEU A 128 3.42 -8.31 -12.36
N LYS A 129 3.49 -7.40 -13.33
CA LYS A 129 4.42 -7.46 -14.45
C LYS A 129 5.34 -6.25 -14.40
N MET A 130 6.56 -6.44 -14.84
CA MET A 130 7.53 -5.36 -14.99
C MET A 130 8.08 -5.41 -16.40
N GLN A 131 7.93 -4.30 -17.14
CA GLN A 131 8.33 -4.25 -18.56
C GLN A 131 7.72 -5.42 -19.34
N ASP A 132 6.42 -5.70 -19.10
CA ASP A 132 5.66 -6.76 -19.72
C ASP A 132 6.09 -8.20 -19.36
N SER A 133 7.05 -8.35 -18.46
CA SER A 133 7.48 -9.67 -17.98
C SER A 133 6.84 -9.98 -16.64
N PRO A 134 6.30 -11.19 -16.44
CA PRO A 134 5.71 -11.55 -15.16
C PRO A 134 6.74 -11.52 -14.04
N VAL A 135 6.38 -10.89 -12.92
CA VAL A 135 7.20 -10.88 -11.72
C VAL A 135 6.68 -11.89 -10.71
N GLY A 136 5.38 -11.93 -10.50
CA GLY A 136 4.80 -12.86 -9.56
C GLY A 136 3.39 -12.48 -9.13
N ASP A 137 2.85 -13.33 -8.26
CA ASP A 137 1.55 -13.12 -7.63
C ASP A 137 1.77 -12.65 -6.20
N TYR A 138 1.09 -11.58 -5.83
CA TYR A 138 1.23 -10.95 -4.54
C TYR A 138 -0.06 -11.05 -3.76
N VAL A 139 0.06 -11.41 -2.48
CA VAL A 139 -1.06 -11.34 -1.53
C VAL A 139 -0.57 -10.48 -0.38
N MET A 140 -1.21 -9.34 -0.20
CA MET A 140 -0.84 -8.36 0.80
C MET A 140 -1.98 -8.16 1.77
N SER A 141 -1.67 -8.09 3.06
CA SER A 141 -2.63 -7.82 4.10
C SER A 141 -2.05 -6.78 5.05
N ILE A 142 -2.80 -5.72 5.28
CA ILE A 142 -2.40 -4.66 6.20
C ILE A 142 -3.47 -4.57 7.27
N HIS A 143 -3.06 -4.77 8.53
CA HIS A 143 -3.90 -4.55 9.68
C HIS A 143 -3.42 -3.28 10.38
N TYR A 144 -4.33 -2.37 10.68
CA TYR A 144 -3.98 -1.15 11.39
C TYR A 144 -4.89 -0.97 12.59
N LYS A 145 -4.32 -0.41 13.65
CA LYS A 145 -5.04 -0.22 14.90
C LYS A 145 -4.54 1.06 15.57
N GLU A 146 -5.46 1.85 16.08
CA GLU A 146 -5.10 3.07 16.79
C GLU A 146 -4.19 2.76 17.99
N GLU A 147 -3.15 3.57 18.13
CA GLU A 147 -2.27 3.46 19.29
C GLU A 147 -2.97 4.02 20.51
N ALA A 148 -2.90 3.27 21.59
CA ALA A 148 -3.47 3.70 22.86
C ALA A 148 -2.63 4.78 23.51
#